data_4b77a9e04faf1633e1d62686eed43c41
#
_entry.id   4b77a9e04faf1633e1d62686eed43c41
#
_cell.length_a   1.000
_cell.length_b   1.000
_cell.length_c   1.000
_cell.angle_alpha   90.00
_cell.angle_beta   90.00
_cell.angle_gamma   90.00
#
_symmetry.space_group_name_H-M   'P 1'
#
loop_
_entity.id
_entity.type
_entity.pdbx_description
1 polymer ?
#
loop_
_entity_poly.entity_id
_entity_poly.type
_entity_poly.pdbx_seq_one_letter_code
_entity_poly.pdbx_strand_id
1 'polypeptide(L)'
;MKKIFIALFASIIAFTATAGNDNVKEGKNWSVRLSAGYNIGGTAPMPMPVEIRSIEGFNPGLNLSFEESVQFLFGKGHWGLRFGARVETKGMTTNAQTKNYYMEVVNGDGIVAGNWTGKVETTVKNIYLTIPLLAVYQINDRWNVSAGAYASFLLNGKFTGYAYEGYLREGNPTGEKIELEKAAYDFSDDLRKFNWGLQAGAEYQICNHLAIFADIKWGLNGIFPSDYNCVTFALYPIYGTLGLTCNF
;
A
#
# COMPACT_ATOMS: atom_id res chain seq x y z
N MET A 1 -3.77 15.24 11.90
CA MET A 1 -3.15 15.03 10.58
C MET A 1 -2.28 16.20 10.11
N LYS A 2 -2.77 17.46 10.01
CA LYS A 2 -1.95 18.61 9.59
C LYS A 2 -0.64 18.78 10.39
N LYS A 3 -0.64 18.53 11.70
CA LYS A 3 0.55 18.66 12.57
C LYS A 3 1.63 17.60 12.30
N ILE A 4 1.24 16.38 11.89
CA ILE A 4 2.19 15.29 11.54
C ILE A 4 2.87 15.59 10.20
N PHE A 5 2.11 16.08 9.21
CA PHE A 5 2.67 16.55 7.93
C PHE A 5 3.64 17.70 8.11
N ILE A 6 3.32 18.67 8.99
CA ILE A 6 4.20 19.81 9.28
C ILE A 6 5.47 19.35 9.99
N ALA A 7 5.38 18.41 10.94
CA ALA A 7 6.55 17.86 11.65
C ALA A 7 7.48 17.07 10.73
N LEU A 8 6.92 16.22 9.82
CA LEU A 8 7.70 15.54 8.80
C LEU A 8 8.36 16.53 7.82
N PHE A 9 7.65 17.55 7.36
CA PHE A 9 8.21 18.56 6.47
C PHE A 9 9.28 19.43 7.18
N ALA A 10 9.13 19.70 8.47
CA ALA A 10 10.12 20.43 9.26
C ALA A 10 11.39 19.61 9.53
N SER A 11 11.26 18.28 9.73
CA SER A 11 12.42 17.37 9.86
C SER A 11 13.20 17.27 8.55
N ILE A 12 12.51 17.26 7.40
CA ILE A 12 13.10 17.26 6.06
C ILE A 12 13.95 18.54 5.86
N ILE A 13 13.41 19.71 6.20
CA ILE A 13 14.12 20.99 6.06
C ILE A 13 15.32 21.09 7.01
N ALA A 14 15.20 20.60 8.24
CA ALA A 14 16.26 20.63 9.22
C ALA A 14 17.43 19.70 8.85
N PHE A 15 17.13 18.52 8.29
CA PHE A 15 18.15 17.53 7.88
C PHE A 15 18.87 17.93 6.59
N THR A 16 18.16 18.49 5.60
CA THR A 16 18.78 18.99 4.36
C THR A 16 19.66 20.22 4.61
N ALA A 17 19.29 21.08 5.58
CA ALA A 17 20.10 22.24 5.97
C ALA A 17 21.43 21.82 6.64
N THR A 18 21.45 20.71 7.38
CA THR A 18 22.68 20.16 7.99
C THR A 18 23.54 19.36 7.00
N ALA A 19 22.93 18.68 6.03
CA ALA A 19 23.65 17.92 5.01
C ALA A 19 24.30 18.81 3.94
N GLY A 20 23.73 19.98 3.65
CA GLY A 20 24.20 20.91 2.62
C GLY A 20 25.43 21.76 3.01
N ASN A 21 25.85 21.74 4.27
CA ASN A 21 26.95 22.59 4.76
C ASN A 21 28.30 21.85 4.88
N ASP A 22 28.33 20.55 4.62
CA ASP A 22 29.58 19.79 4.59
C ASP A 22 30.03 19.56 3.15
N ASN A 23 31.14 20.20 2.79
CA ASN A 23 31.95 19.82 1.62
C ASN A 23 32.02 18.29 1.58
N VAL A 24 31.67 17.67 0.43
CA VAL A 24 31.76 16.24 0.16
C VAL A 24 33.13 15.74 0.59
N LYS A 25 33.24 15.26 1.83
CA LYS A 25 34.43 14.56 2.29
C LYS A 25 34.35 13.14 1.76
N GLU A 26 35.26 12.80 0.86
CA GLU A 26 35.61 11.43 0.52
C GLU A 26 35.71 10.62 1.82
N GLY A 27 34.81 9.62 2.00
CA GLY A 27 34.84 8.71 3.15
C GLY A 27 33.59 8.64 4.00
N LYS A 28 32.52 9.34 3.70
CA LYS A 28 31.25 9.18 4.41
C LYS A 28 30.58 7.85 3.99
N ASN A 29 30.43 6.93 4.95
CA ASN A 29 29.73 5.65 4.74
C ASN A 29 28.20 5.78 4.75
N TRP A 30 27.65 6.98 4.90
CA TRP A 30 26.24 7.23 4.96
C TRP A 30 25.79 8.35 4.01
N SER A 31 24.58 8.23 3.51
CA SER A 31 23.93 9.23 2.65
C SER A 31 22.47 9.42 3.05
N VAL A 32 21.99 10.66 2.94
CA VAL A 32 20.57 11.00 3.09
C VAL A 32 19.92 10.94 1.71
N ARG A 33 18.69 10.46 1.68
CA ARG A 33 17.95 10.18 0.45
C ARG A 33 16.53 10.71 0.56
N LEU A 34 16.11 11.45 -0.44
CA LEU A 34 14.72 11.89 -0.60
C LEU A 34 14.15 11.24 -1.86
N SER A 35 13.07 10.50 -1.70
CA SER A 35 12.45 9.76 -2.81
C SER A 35 10.99 10.17 -2.98
N ALA A 36 10.59 10.29 -4.23
CA ALA A 36 9.18 10.49 -4.61
C ALA A 36 8.82 9.45 -5.67
N GLY A 37 7.68 8.78 -5.49
CA GLY A 37 7.26 7.71 -6.38
C GLY A 37 5.75 7.61 -6.56
N TYR A 38 5.38 6.84 -7.56
CA TYR A 38 4.01 6.48 -7.89
C TYR A 38 3.79 4.98 -7.64
N ASN A 39 2.80 4.65 -6.79
CA ASN A 39 2.44 3.28 -6.45
C ASN A 39 1.40 2.75 -7.44
N ILE A 40 1.68 1.62 -8.06
CA ILE A 40 0.77 0.89 -8.96
C ILE A 40 0.53 -0.47 -8.34
N GLY A 41 -0.72 -0.84 -8.14
CA GLY A 41 -1.06 -2.11 -7.54
C GLY A 41 -2.41 -2.06 -6.85
N GLY A 42 -2.67 -3.04 -6.02
CA GLY A 42 -3.95 -3.14 -5.34
C GLY A 42 -3.89 -4.02 -4.11
N THR A 43 -5.03 -4.17 -3.51
CA THR A 43 -5.28 -5.10 -2.41
C THR A 43 -6.02 -6.29 -2.97
N ALA A 44 -5.36 -7.44 -3.02
CA ALA A 44 -5.85 -8.64 -3.67
C ALA A 44 -6.09 -9.78 -2.68
N PRO A 45 -7.13 -10.59 -2.86
CA PRO A 45 -7.28 -11.83 -2.12
C PRO A 45 -6.24 -12.86 -2.59
N MET A 46 -5.64 -13.58 -1.64
CA MET A 46 -4.70 -14.64 -1.94
C MET A 46 -4.92 -15.85 -1.02
N PRO A 47 -5.30 -16.99 -1.57
CA PRO A 47 -5.62 -17.26 -2.99
C PRO A 47 -6.90 -16.55 -3.45
N MET A 48 -7.11 -16.45 -4.76
CA MET A 48 -8.36 -15.92 -5.32
C MET A 48 -9.53 -16.80 -4.89
N PRO A 49 -10.53 -16.27 -4.18
CA PRO A 49 -11.68 -17.06 -3.73
C PRO A 49 -12.59 -17.45 -4.90
N VAL A 50 -13.25 -18.58 -4.76
CA VAL A 50 -14.14 -19.13 -5.81
C VAL A 50 -15.39 -18.27 -6.03
N GLU A 51 -15.72 -17.43 -5.08
CA GLU A 51 -16.84 -16.49 -5.12
C GLU A 51 -16.60 -15.36 -6.13
N ILE A 52 -15.35 -14.98 -6.39
CA ILE A 52 -14.98 -14.02 -7.42
C ILE A 52 -14.85 -14.75 -8.76
N ARG A 53 -15.78 -14.47 -9.67
CA ARG A 53 -15.86 -15.14 -10.98
C ARG A 53 -15.00 -14.48 -12.04
N SER A 54 -14.97 -13.16 -12.05
CA SER A 54 -14.14 -12.37 -12.96
C SER A 54 -13.88 -10.99 -12.39
N ILE A 55 -12.75 -10.41 -12.75
CA ILE A 55 -12.44 -8.99 -12.54
C ILE A 55 -12.72 -8.29 -13.87
N GLU A 56 -13.71 -7.40 -13.89
CA GLU A 56 -14.16 -6.71 -15.10
C GLU A 56 -13.47 -5.36 -15.30
N GLY A 57 -12.96 -4.78 -14.21
CA GLY A 57 -12.27 -3.50 -14.25
C GLY A 57 -11.28 -3.33 -13.10
N PHE A 58 -10.17 -2.65 -13.40
CA PHE A 58 -9.17 -2.27 -12.42
C PHE A 58 -8.63 -0.88 -12.72
N ASN A 59 -8.65 -0.01 -11.70
CA ASN A 59 -8.08 1.32 -11.75
C ASN A 59 -7.20 1.53 -10.51
N PRO A 60 -5.87 1.65 -10.64
CA PRO A 60 -4.98 1.86 -9.51
C PRO A 60 -5.14 3.24 -8.86
N GLY A 61 -5.80 4.20 -9.53
CA GLY A 61 -5.93 5.57 -9.03
C GLY A 61 -4.60 6.32 -8.97
N LEU A 62 -4.60 7.51 -8.36
CA LEU A 62 -3.40 8.28 -8.12
C LEU A 62 -2.84 7.97 -6.73
N ASN A 63 -1.78 7.18 -6.68
CA ASN A 63 -1.13 6.77 -5.44
C ASN A 63 0.31 7.27 -5.40
N LEU A 64 0.60 8.21 -4.51
CA LEU A 64 1.91 8.82 -4.36
C LEU A 64 2.62 8.29 -3.12
N SER A 65 3.94 8.29 -3.17
CA SER A 65 4.81 8.00 -2.03
C SER A 65 5.93 9.03 -1.93
N PHE A 66 6.23 9.45 -0.70
CA PHE A 66 7.35 10.32 -0.37
C PHE A 66 8.11 9.67 0.78
N GLU A 67 9.40 9.47 0.60
CA GLU A 67 10.28 8.81 1.57
C GLU A 67 11.49 9.66 1.85
N GLU A 68 11.82 9.81 3.13
CA GLU A 68 13.12 10.22 3.61
C GLU A 68 13.81 9.00 4.21
N SER A 69 15.03 8.71 3.79
CA SER A 69 15.78 7.57 4.28
C SER A 69 17.28 7.88 4.39
N VAL A 70 17.92 7.14 5.29
CA VAL A 70 19.36 7.13 5.47
C VAL A 70 19.88 5.78 5.04
N GLN A 71 20.90 5.81 4.19
CA GLN A 71 21.64 4.61 3.78
C GLN A 71 23.03 4.63 4.38
N PHE A 72 23.42 3.53 4.98
CA PHE A 72 24.73 3.31 5.55
C PHE A 72 25.42 2.12 4.86
N LEU A 73 26.62 2.31 4.34
CA LEU A 73 27.44 1.26 3.72
C LEU A 73 28.48 0.75 4.71
N PHE A 74 28.69 -0.55 4.74
CA PHE A 74 29.63 -1.18 5.66
C PHE A 74 31.07 -1.10 5.10
N GLY A 75 31.87 -0.18 5.63
CA GLY A 75 33.25 0.00 5.22
C GLY A 75 33.42 0.35 3.75
N LYS A 76 34.36 -0.29 3.07
CA LYS A 76 34.55 -0.21 1.61
C LYS A 76 33.81 -1.31 0.85
N GLY A 77 32.85 -1.97 1.50
CA GLY A 77 32.09 -3.08 0.94
C GLY A 77 30.91 -2.63 0.11
N HIS A 78 30.32 -3.58 -0.61
CA HIS A 78 29.13 -3.38 -1.43
C HIS A 78 27.82 -3.46 -0.62
N TRP A 79 27.87 -3.88 0.65
CA TRP A 79 26.70 -4.08 1.50
C TRP A 79 26.43 -2.88 2.39
N GLY A 80 25.15 -2.66 2.65
CA GLY A 80 24.70 -1.61 3.55
C GLY A 80 23.31 -1.87 4.11
N LEU A 81 22.85 -0.92 4.91
CA LEU A 81 21.48 -0.86 5.43
C LEU A 81 20.85 0.47 5.04
N ARG A 82 19.56 0.43 4.74
CA ARG A 82 18.73 1.60 4.50
C ARG A 82 17.53 1.54 5.42
N PHE A 83 17.25 2.63 6.10
CA PHE A 83 16.04 2.79 6.90
C PHE A 83 15.49 4.21 6.73
N GLY A 84 14.19 4.38 6.94
CA GLY A 84 13.57 5.67 6.70
C GLY A 84 12.14 5.76 7.17
N ALA A 85 11.49 6.85 6.77
CA ALA A 85 10.06 7.08 6.96
C ALA A 85 9.43 7.45 5.61
N ARG A 86 8.34 6.80 5.29
CA ARG A 86 7.59 7.00 4.04
C ARG A 86 6.15 7.29 4.34
N VAL A 87 5.61 8.37 3.76
CA VAL A 87 4.17 8.59 3.67
C VAL A 87 3.74 8.16 2.28
N GLU A 88 2.82 7.21 2.23
CA GLU A 88 2.36 6.66 0.95
C GLU A 88 0.85 6.45 0.92
N THR A 89 0.27 6.64 -0.26
CA THR A 89 -1.10 6.26 -0.56
C THR A 89 -1.11 4.91 -1.27
N LYS A 90 -2.06 4.06 -0.87
CA LYS A 90 -2.34 2.75 -1.47
C LYS A 90 -3.83 2.66 -1.72
N GLY A 91 -4.21 2.71 -2.98
CA GLY A 91 -5.61 2.71 -3.36
C GLY A 91 -5.83 1.99 -4.67
N MET A 92 -7.07 1.61 -4.90
CA MET A 92 -7.55 1.02 -6.14
C MET A 92 -9.07 1.14 -6.22
N THR A 93 -9.61 1.03 -7.42
CA THR A 93 -11.02 0.71 -7.66
C THR A 93 -11.10 -0.52 -8.54
N THR A 94 -11.88 -1.51 -8.14
CA THR A 94 -12.09 -2.74 -8.92
C THR A 94 -13.57 -2.99 -9.12
N ASN A 95 -13.93 -3.53 -10.29
CA ASN A 95 -15.24 -4.07 -10.61
C ASN A 95 -15.09 -5.58 -10.80
N ALA A 96 -15.89 -6.35 -10.08
CA ALA A 96 -15.85 -7.81 -10.13
C ALA A 96 -17.25 -8.40 -10.22
N GLN A 97 -17.36 -9.52 -10.93
CA GLN A 97 -18.53 -10.38 -10.89
C GLN A 97 -18.34 -11.39 -9.76
N THR A 98 -19.31 -11.45 -8.84
CA THR A 98 -19.29 -12.36 -7.71
C THR A 98 -20.48 -13.32 -7.73
N LYS A 99 -20.33 -14.47 -7.10
CA LYS A 99 -21.38 -15.45 -6.91
C LYS A 99 -21.29 -16.05 -5.52
N ASN A 100 -22.40 -15.99 -4.78
CA ASN A 100 -22.51 -16.55 -3.44
C ASN A 100 -21.47 -15.97 -2.45
N TYR A 101 -21.18 -14.67 -2.58
CA TYR A 101 -20.25 -13.94 -1.74
C TYR A 101 -20.95 -13.42 -0.50
N TYR A 102 -20.54 -13.87 0.70
CA TYR A 102 -21.10 -13.38 1.94
C TYR A 102 -20.65 -11.94 2.21
N MET A 103 -21.62 -11.06 2.41
CA MET A 103 -21.37 -9.65 2.72
C MET A 103 -22.54 -9.02 3.47
N GLU A 104 -22.25 -7.89 4.09
CA GLU A 104 -23.25 -7.00 4.67
C GLU A 104 -23.45 -5.80 3.76
N VAL A 105 -24.71 -5.45 3.53
CA VAL A 105 -25.08 -4.30 2.70
C VAL A 105 -26.10 -3.43 3.42
N VAL A 106 -26.05 -2.14 3.17
CA VAL A 106 -27.07 -1.20 3.65
C VAL A 106 -28.26 -1.25 2.70
N ASN A 107 -29.42 -1.58 3.22
CA ASN A 107 -30.69 -1.58 2.49
C ASN A 107 -31.71 -0.70 3.23
N GLY A 108 -31.99 0.50 2.71
CA GLY A 108 -32.79 1.50 3.40
C GLY A 108 -32.16 1.92 4.73
N ASP A 109 -32.91 1.81 5.83
CA ASP A 109 -32.44 2.15 7.17
C ASP A 109 -31.80 0.96 7.93
N GLY A 110 -31.63 -0.21 7.27
CA GLY A 110 -31.15 -1.43 7.89
C GLY A 110 -29.89 -2.00 7.21
N ILE A 111 -29.17 -2.87 7.97
CA ILE A 111 -28.09 -3.70 7.44
C ILE A 111 -28.64 -5.09 7.20
N VAL A 112 -28.45 -5.62 6.00
CA VAL A 112 -28.83 -7.00 5.64
C VAL A 112 -27.55 -7.78 5.34
N ALA A 113 -27.38 -8.90 6.04
CA ALA A 113 -26.27 -9.83 5.85
C ALA A 113 -26.72 -11.05 5.06
N GLY A 114 -25.91 -11.47 4.08
CA GLY A 114 -26.26 -12.64 3.28
C GLY A 114 -25.30 -12.90 2.14
N ASN A 115 -25.72 -13.83 1.27
CA ASN A 115 -24.92 -14.27 0.14
C ASN A 115 -25.28 -13.51 -1.14
N TRP A 116 -24.40 -12.63 -1.56
CA TRP A 116 -24.55 -11.79 -2.76
C TRP A 116 -24.18 -12.57 -4.03
N THR A 117 -24.96 -12.38 -5.06
CA THR A 117 -24.65 -12.80 -6.42
C THR A 117 -24.95 -11.66 -7.37
N GLY A 118 -23.94 -11.11 -8.01
CA GLY A 118 -24.04 -9.93 -8.86
C GLY A 118 -22.69 -9.22 -9.01
N LYS A 119 -22.72 -7.98 -9.43
CA LYS A 119 -21.53 -7.15 -9.59
C LYS A 119 -21.19 -6.41 -8.29
N VAL A 120 -19.91 -6.20 -8.06
CA VAL A 120 -19.37 -5.46 -6.91
C VAL A 120 -18.32 -4.48 -7.41
N GLU A 121 -18.49 -3.21 -7.08
CA GLU A 121 -17.46 -2.19 -7.19
C GLU A 121 -16.84 -1.97 -5.81
N THR A 122 -15.52 -2.09 -5.71
CA THR A 122 -14.78 -1.85 -4.47
C THR A 122 -13.77 -0.74 -4.67
N THR A 123 -13.82 0.27 -3.81
CA THR A 123 -12.85 1.37 -3.77
C THR A 123 -12.08 1.35 -2.46
N VAL A 124 -10.77 1.24 -2.57
CA VAL A 124 -9.81 1.32 -1.46
C VAL A 124 -9.02 2.61 -1.58
N LYS A 125 -8.89 3.38 -0.48
CA LYS A 125 -8.06 4.59 -0.41
C LYS A 125 -7.42 4.68 0.97
N ASN A 126 -6.20 4.20 1.10
CA ASN A 126 -5.47 4.13 2.36
C ASN A 126 -4.24 5.03 2.33
N ILE A 127 -3.98 5.72 3.43
CA ILE A 127 -2.78 6.53 3.66
C ILE A 127 -2.01 5.88 4.81
N TYR A 128 -0.75 5.55 4.56
CA TYR A 128 0.12 4.91 5.54
C TYR A 128 1.35 5.76 5.86
N LEU A 129 1.80 5.66 7.11
CA LEU A 129 3.18 5.93 7.51
C LEU A 129 3.91 4.59 7.51
N THR A 130 4.91 4.44 6.67
CA THR A 130 5.67 3.20 6.48
C THR A 130 7.12 3.41 6.87
N ILE A 131 7.66 2.48 7.63
CA ILE A 131 9.06 2.45 8.07
C ILE A 131 9.73 1.24 7.40
N PRO A 132 10.50 1.44 6.31
CA PRO A 132 11.29 0.39 5.68
C PRO A 132 12.59 0.14 6.44
N LEU A 133 13.04 -1.12 6.46
CA LEU A 133 14.37 -1.55 6.86
C LEU A 133 14.90 -2.53 5.82
N LEU A 134 15.86 -2.07 5.04
CA LEU A 134 16.33 -2.77 3.85
C LEU A 134 17.83 -3.03 3.91
N ALA A 135 18.25 -4.24 3.60
CA ALA A 135 19.62 -4.52 3.19
C ALA A 135 19.81 -3.97 1.77
N VAL A 136 20.95 -3.34 1.53
CA VAL A 136 21.32 -2.76 0.23
C VAL A 136 22.59 -3.44 -0.24
N TYR A 137 22.65 -3.74 -1.54
CA TYR A 137 23.84 -4.22 -2.20
C TYR A 137 24.16 -3.37 -3.43
N GLN A 138 25.32 -2.74 -3.42
CA GLN A 138 25.85 -2.00 -4.55
C GLN A 138 26.48 -2.98 -5.56
N ILE A 139 25.85 -3.17 -6.71
CA ILE A 139 26.39 -4.01 -7.78
C ILE A 139 27.60 -3.30 -8.43
N ASN A 140 27.44 -2.01 -8.66
CA ASN A 140 28.46 -1.10 -9.18
C ASN A 140 28.10 0.37 -8.84
N ASP A 141 28.85 1.34 -9.36
CA ASP A 141 28.65 2.78 -9.09
C ASP A 141 27.28 3.31 -9.53
N ARG A 142 26.55 2.58 -10.38
CA ARG A 142 25.25 3.01 -10.91
C ARG A 142 24.08 2.16 -10.42
N TRP A 143 24.28 0.89 -10.10
CA TRP A 143 23.22 -0.03 -9.75
C TRP A 143 23.26 -0.43 -8.29
N ASN A 144 22.16 -0.19 -7.60
CA ASN A 144 21.89 -0.69 -6.26
C ASN A 144 20.65 -1.59 -6.29
N VAL A 145 20.69 -2.67 -5.52
CA VAL A 145 19.51 -3.48 -5.23
C VAL A 145 19.28 -3.46 -3.73
N SER A 146 18.04 -3.57 -3.34
CA SER A 146 17.67 -3.58 -1.93
C SER A 146 16.55 -4.59 -1.68
N ALA A 147 16.58 -5.22 -0.50
CA ALA A 147 15.51 -6.09 -0.05
C ALA A 147 15.42 -6.06 1.48
N GLY A 148 14.22 -6.24 2.00
CA GLY A 148 13.99 -6.27 3.45
C GLY A 148 12.52 -6.23 3.81
N ALA A 149 12.25 -5.78 5.03
CA ALA A 149 10.91 -5.69 5.57
C ALA A 149 10.47 -4.24 5.77
N TYR A 150 9.18 -4.04 5.86
CA TYR A 150 8.60 -2.76 6.25
C TYR A 150 7.47 -2.94 7.26
N ALA A 151 7.28 -1.93 8.10
CA ALA A 151 6.14 -1.77 8.99
C ALA A 151 5.34 -0.54 8.55
N SER A 152 4.01 -0.66 8.45
CA SER A 152 3.11 0.41 8.00
C SER A 152 2.00 0.64 9.01
N PHE A 153 1.77 1.90 9.34
CA PHE A 153 0.71 2.35 10.24
C PHE A 153 -0.34 3.11 9.44
N LEU A 154 -1.59 2.67 9.51
CA LEU A 154 -2.72 3.31 8.82
C LEU A 154 -3.02 4.65 9.47
N LEU A 155 -2.85 5.74 8.73
CA LEU A 155 -3.18 7.11 9.16
C LEU A 155 -4.62 7.47 8.82
N ASN A 156 -5.07 7.04 7.63
CA ASN A 156 -6.44 7.21 7.16
C ASN A 156 -6.74 6.07 6.19
N GLY A 157 -7.94 5.49 6.28
CA GLY A 157 -8.35 4.41 5.42
C GLY A 157 -9.79 4.52 5.01
N LYS A 158 -10.08 4.11 3.77
CA LYS A 158 -11.42 3.91 3.24
C LYS A 158 -11.48 2.60 2.48
N PHE A 159 -12.50 1.82 2.78
CA PHE A 159 -12.88 0.60 2.06
C PHE A 159 -14.39 0.64 1.84
N THR A 160 -14.79 1.14 0.69
CA THR A 160 -16.21 1.38 0.36
C THR A 160 -16.53 0.80 -1.00
N GLY A 161 -17.82 0.58 -1.25
CA GLY A 161 -18.23 0.13 -2.56
C GLY A 161 -19.73 -0.01 -2.71
N TYR A 162 -20.08 -0.65 -3.82
CA TYR A 162 -21.48 -0.92 -4.18
C TYR A 162 -21.62 -2.35 -4.68
N ALA A 163 -22.68 -3.01 -4.22
CA ALA A 163 -23.21 -4.22 -4.81
C ALA A 163 -24.38 -3.82 -5.74
N TYR A 164 -24.36 -4.27 -6.99
CA TYR A 164 -25.35 -3.86 -7.99
C TYR A 164 -25.59 -4.95 -9.05
N GLU A 165 -26.68 -4.84 -9.78
CA GLU A 165 -27.10 -5.81 -10.82
C GLU A 165 -27.08 -7.24 -10.27
N GLY A 166 -27.80 -7.49 -9.19
CA GLY A 166 -27.81 -8.80 -8.57
C GLY A 166 -28.86 -8.99 -7.50
N TYR A 167 -28.65 -10.01 -6.68
CA TYR A 167 -29.54 -10.36 -5.57
C TYR A 167 -28.77 -10.83 -4.36
N LEU A 168 -29.30 -10.57 -3.19
CA LEU A 168 -28.86 -11.11 -1.90
C LEU A 168 -29.76 -12.27 -1.49
N ARG A 169 -29.17 -13.33 -0.93
CA ARG A 169 -29.89 -14.37 -0.21
C ARG A 169 -29.64 -14.20 1.27
N GLU A 170 -30.68 -13.92 2.02
CA GLU A 170 -30.57 -13.62 3.44
C GLU A 170 -30.11 -14.85 4.24
N GLY A 171 -29.15 -14.66 5.11
CA GLY A 171 -28.62 -15.64 6.05
C GLY A 171 -27.78 -16.77 5.42
N ASN A 172 -28.26 -17.44 4.37
CA ASN A 172 -27.60 -18.60 3.76
C ASN A 172 -27.82 -18.66 2.24
N PRO A 173 -27.05 -19.51 1.49
CA PRO A 173 -27.11 -19.59 0.03
C PRO A 173 -28.48 -20.02 -0.56
N THR A 174 -29.37 -20.54 0.26
CA THR A 174 -30.75 -20.98 -0.13
C THR A 174 -31.82 -20.12 0.49
N GLY A 175 -31.47 -19.06 1.23
CA GLY A 175 -32.36 -18.13 1.89
C GLY A 175 -33.25 -17.33 0.93
N GLU A 176 -34.10 -16.50 1.48
CA GLU A 176 -34.99 -15.63 0.72
C GLU A 176 -34.19 -14.72 -0.23
N LYS A 177 -34.68 -14.60 -1.45
CA LYS A 177 -34.02 -13.81 -2.48
C LYS A 177 -34.53 -12.37 -2.45
N ILE A 178 -33.62 -11.43 -2.16
CA ILE A 178 -33.89 -10.00 -2.18
C ILE A 178 -33.17 -9.41 -3.41
N GLU A 179 -33.92 -8.91 -4.37
CA GLU A 179 -33.37 -8.23 -5.53
C GLU A 179 -33.00 -6.80 -5.13
N LEU A 180 -31.76 -6.41 -5.42
CA LEU A 180 -31.22 -5.10 -5.10
C LEU A 180 -30.66 -4.48 -6.37
N GLU A 181 -31.17 -3.32 -6.76
CA GLU A 181 -30.61 -2.56 -7.88
C GLU A 181 -29.20 -2.03 -7.54
N LYS A 182 -29.06 -1.46 -6.34
CA LYS A 182 -27.79 -0.96 -5.83
C LYS A 182 -27.81 -0.86 -4.31
N ALA A 183 -26.84 -1.44 -3.65
CA ALA A 183 -26.63 -1.34 -2.22
C ALA A 183 -25.20 -0.91 -1.91
N ALA A 184 -25.01 0.04 -1.01
CA ALA A 184 -23.70 0.50 -0.58
C ALA A 184 -23.16 -0.35 0.57
N TYR A 185 -21.83 -0.42 0.67
CA TYR A 185 -21.16 -0.95 1.85
C TYR A 185 -19.96 -0.07 2.23
N ASP A 186 -19.65 -0.02 3.51
CA ASP A 186 -18.53 0.73 4.07
C ASP A 186 -17.91 -0.07 5.22
N PHE A 187 -16.66 -0.53 5.01
CA PHE A 187 -15.87 -1.28 5.98
C PHE A 187 -14.62 -0.50 6.40
N SER A 188 -14.67 0.82 6.31
CA SER A 188 -13.53 1.70 6.56
C SER A 188 -13.05 1.64 8.00
N ASP A 189 -13.97 1.50 8.95
CA ASP A 189 -13.66 1.48 10.39
C ASP A 189 -13.01 0.16 10.84
N ASP A 190 -13.24 -0.92 10.09
CA ASP A 190 -12.74 -2.26 10.38
C ASP A 190 -11.32 -2.49 9.83
N LEU A 191 -10.73 -1.50 9.15
CA LEU A 191 -9.38 -1.62 8.60
C LEU A 191 -8.33 -1.78 9.69
N ARG A 192 -7.42 -2.74 9.48
CA ARG A 192 -6.27 -2.98 10.36
C ARG A 192 -5.36 -1.76 10.43
N LYS A 193 -5.03 -1.32 11.64
CA LYS A 193 -4.18 -0.13 11.87
C LYS A 193 -2.70 -0.39 11.60
N PHE A 194 -2.25 -1.64 11.70
CA PHE A 194 -0.85 -2.04 11.51
C PHE A 194 -0.73 -3.10 10.43
N ASN A 195 0.11 -2.84 9.44
CA ASN A 195 0.48 -3.78 8.39
C ASN A 195 2.00 -3.93 8.32
N TRP A 196 2.46 -5.08 7.88
CA TRP A 196 3.87 -5.33 7.63
C TRP A 196 4.04 -6.22 6.39
N GLY A 197 5.24 -6.20 5.84
CA GLY A 197 5.49 -6.97 4.63
C GLY A 197 6.94 -6.93 4.20
N LEU A 198 7.18 -7.47 3.01
CA LEU A 198 8.48 -7.49 2.36
C LEU A 198 8.52 -6.45 1.23
N GLN A 199 9.71 -5.90 1.01
CA GLN A 199 10.01 -4.98 -0.07
C GLN A 199 11.30 -5.42 -0.74
N ALA A 200 11.33 -5.38 -2.05
CA ALA A 200 12.55 -5.53 -2.84
C ALA A 200 12.54 -4.51 -3.99
N GLY A 201 13.70 -4.00 -4.36
CA GLY A 201 13.79 -3.01 -5.41
C GLY A 201 15.18 -2.86 -5.98
N ALA A 202 15.23 -2.11 -7.07
CA ALA A 202 16.46 -1.74 -7.75
C ALA A 202 16.47 -0.23 -8.01
N GLU A 203 17.64 0.32 -8.05
CA GLU A 203 17.89 1.73 -8.29
C GLU A 203 19.02 1.92 -9.27
N TYR A 204 18.86 2.84 -10.19
CA TYR A 204 19.84 3.24 -11.16
C TYR A 204 20.20 4.71 -11.01
N GLN A 205 21.48 4.98 -10.72
CA GLN A 205 22.03 6.32 -10.60
C GLN A 205 22.19 6.96 -11.99
N ILE A 206 21.43 8.03 -12.24
CA ILE A 206 21.48 8.78 -13.51
C ILE A 206 22.67 9.75 -13.48
N CYS A 207 22.81 10.48 -12.36
CA CYS A 207 23.91 11.40 -12.11
C CYS A 207 24.20 11.41 -10.59
N ASN A 208 25.22 12.17 -10.16
CA ASN A 208 25.72 12.13 -8.77
C ASN A 208 24.65 12.29 -7.68
N HIS A 209 23.57 13.00 -7.97
CA HIS A 209 22.53 13.30 -6.99
C HIS A 209 21.14 12.73 -7.35
N LEU A 210 20.97 12.19 -8.56
CA LEU A 210 19.65 11.74 -9.02
C LEU A 210 19.70 10.28 -9.47
N ALA A 211 18.74 9.51 -8.97
CA ALA A 211 18.51 8.12 -9.36
C ALA A 211 17.04 7.88 -9.69
N ILE A 212 16.79 6.88 -10.53
CA ILE A 212 15.46 6.28 -10.69
C ILE A 212 15.41 4.98 -9.89
N PHE A 213 14.25 4.65 -9.35
CA PHE A 213 14.05 3.41 -8.63
C PHE A 213 12.76 2.70 -9.00
N ALA A 214 12.77 1.39 -8.84
CA ALA A 214 11.61 0.53 -8.94
C ALA A 214 11.58 -0.44 -7.75
N ASP A 215 10.46 -0.49 -7.05
CA ASP A 215 10.24 -1.38 -5.90
C ASP A 215 9.01 -2.24 -6.10
N ILE A 216 9.02 -3.44 -5.53
CA ILE A 216 7.84 -4.25 -5.28
C ILE A 216 7.65 -4.42 -3.77
N LYS A 217 6.41 -4.29 -3.30
CA LYS A 217 6.01 -4.37 -1.91
C LYS A 217 4.89 -5.37 -1.77
N TRP A 218 5.07 -6.35 -0.89
CA TRP A 218 4.09 -7.38 -0.60
C TRP A 218 3.75 -7.36 0.90
N GLY A 219 2.51 -6.99 1.23
CA GLY A 219 2.00 -7.09 2.59
C GLY A 219 1.75 -8.54 2.98
N LEU A 220 2.25 -8.95 4.13
CA LEU A 220 2.15 -10.32 4.63
C LEU A 220 0.98 -10.54 5.60
N ASN A 221 0.33 -9.46 6.01
CA ASN A 221 -0.93 -9.54 6.75
C ASN A 221 -2.05 -8.83 5.95
N GLY A 222 -3.27 -9.34 6.12
CA GLY A 222 -4.45 -8.77 5.48
C GLY A 222 -4.78 -7.37 6.00
N ILE A 223 -5.50 -6.58 5.19
CA ILE A 223 -5.95 -5.23 5.56
C ILE A 223 -7.08 -5.22 6.59
N PHE A 224 -7.75 -6.36 6.79
CA PHE A 224 -8.72 -6.56 7.86
C PHE A 224 -8.14 -7.44 8.97
N PRO A 225 -8.61 -7.30 10.23
CA PRO A 225 -8.32 -8.23 11.30
C PRO A 225 -8.76 -9.66 10.95
N SER A 226 -8.13 -10.67 11.58
CA SER A 226 -8.42 -12.08 11.29
C SER A 226 -9.77 -12.55 11.84
N ASP A 227 -10.33 -11.81 12.76
CA ASP A 227 -11.66 -12.01 13.36
C ASP A 227 -12.79 -11.27 12.65
N TYR A 228 -12.47 -10.55 11.57
CA TYR A 228 -13.45 -9.85 10.74
C TYR A 228 -14.17 -10.84 9.81
N ASN A 229 -15.50 -10.98 10.03
CA ASN A 229 -16.31 -12.02 9.39
C ASN A 229 -17.07 -11.56 8.13
N CYS A 230 -17.15 -10.24 7.87
CA CYS A 230 -17.87 -9.73 6.69
C CYS A 230 -17.14 -9.97 5.37
N VAL A 231 -15.84 -10.25 5.41
CA VAL A 231 -15.03 -10.66 4.25
C VAL A 231 -14.35 -11.97 4.60
N THR A 232 -14.74 -13.03 3.95
CA THR A 232 -14.33 -14.43 4.28
C THR A 232 -12.90 -14.78 3.84
N PHE A 233 -12.18 -13.87 3.20
CA PHE A 233 -10.81 -14.08 2.71
C PHE A 233 -9.90 -12.89 3.05
N ALA A 234 -8.63 -13.17 3.24
CA ALA A 234 -7.63 -12.15 3.52
C ALA A 234 -7.28 -11.37 2.25
N LEU A 235 -7.25 -10.04 2.37
CA LEU A 235 -6.89 -9.11 1.31
C LEU A 235 -5.49 -8.56 1.59
N TYR A 236 -4.53 -8.85 0.73
CA TYR A 236 -3.12 -8.47 0.87
C TYR A 236 -2.75 -7.28 -0.02
N PRO A 237 -2.12 -6.23 0.51
CA PRO A 237 -1.63 -5.11 -0.31
C PRO A 237 -0.38 -5.52 -1.10
N ILE A 238 -0.47 -5.44 -2.44
CA ILE A 238 0.62 -5.73 -3.37
C ILE A 238 0.78 -4.55 -4.31
N TYR A 239 1.93 -3.87 -4.24
CA TYR A 239 2.18 -2.64 -4.99
C TYR A 239 3.59 -2.62 -5.58
N GLY A 240 3.69 -2.23 -6.85
CA GLY A 240 4.92 -1.76 -7.47
C GLY A 240 5.04 -0.24 -7.30
N THR A 241 6.24 0.28 -7.16
CA THR A 241 6.51 1.72 -7.11
C THR A 241 7.58 2.07 -8.12
N LEU A 242 7.35 3.12 -8.88
CA LEU A 242 8.34 3.73 -9.76
C LEU A 242 8.54 5.17 -9.31
N GLY A 243 9.79 5.64 -9.28
CA GLY A 243 10.05 6.98 -8.80
C GLY A 243 11.48 7.49 -9.01
N LEU A 244 11.72 8.65 -8.42
CA LEU A 244 13.00 9.34 -8.42
C LEU A 244 13.51 9.48 -6.99
N THR A 245 14.83 9.43 -6.85
CA THR A 245 15.54 9.65 -5.58
C THR A 245 16.61 10.70 -5.76
N CYS A 246 16.66 11.67 -4.85
CA CYS A 246 17.79 12.58 -4.70
C CYS A 246 18.68 12.12 -3.55
N ASN A 247 19.98 11.98 -3.80
CA ASN A 247 21.01 11.54 -2.84
C ASN A 247 21.87 12.76 -2.39
N PHE A 248 22.13 12.85 -1.06
CA PHE A 248 22.88 13.94 -0.42
C PHE A 248 24.00 13.40 0.47
#